data_48cabba838ba6c04d4f90878d9ea51ae
#
_entry.id   48cabba838ba6c04d4f90878d9ea51ae
#
_cell.length_a   1.000
_cell.length_b   1.000
_cell.length_c   1.000
_cell.angle_alpha   90.00
_cell.angle_beta   90.00
_cell.angle_gamma   90.00
#
_symmetry.space_group_name_H-M   'P 1'
#
loop_
_entity.id
_entity.type
_entity.pdbx_description
1 polymer ?
#
loop_
_entity_poly.entity_id
_entity_poly.type
_entity_poly.pdbx_seq_one_letter_code
_entity_poly.pdbx_strand_id
1 'polypeptide(L)'
;MTVKEIRLKADGLELVGELHIPSGGKVHPALCICHGIPAAPSDPTDKGYTLLAQRFCHAGFITLIFNFRGTGKSEGNLDILGWSRDLQAAIDFLYNLNEVDKTHFCLLGFSGGAAVSVYTAARDSRVSSVVTCACPADFPSLSQRETPLDTIQRFRQIGVIKDKDFPHSIEEWERGFETVSPIKWIDKISPRPLLLVHGDADELIPLEHAYKLYRKAKEPKELKIILGARHKMRLEEAAMAFVLDWLKARCFFEAIS
;
A
#
# COMPACT_ATOMS: atom_id res chain seq x y z
N MET A 1 -6.94 -21.76 -7.42
CA MET A 1 -6.71 -20.31 -7.54
C MET A 1 -6.92 -19.87 -8.98
N THR A 2 -7.64 -18.77 -9.21
CA THR A 2 -7.82 -18.13 -10.52
C THR A 2 -7.15 -16.77 -10.48
N VAL A 3 -6.39 -16.42 -11.53
CA VAL A 3 -5.77 -15.11 -11.69
C VAL A 3 -6.40 -14.43 -12.90
N LYS A 4 -6.82 -13.17 -12.73
CA LYS A 4 -7.42 -12.35 -13.81
C LYS A 4 -6.66 -11.03 -13.89
N GLU A 5 -6.22 -10.63 -15.08
CA GLU A 5 -5.84 -9.24 -15.31
C GLU A 5 -7.10 -8.38 -15.22
N ILE A 6 -6.99 -7.27 -14.53
CA ILE A 6 -8.10 -6.33 -14.36
C ILE A 6 -7.69 -4.92 -14.78
N ARG A 7 -8.69 -4.13 -15.15
CA ARG A 7 -8.55 -2.72 -15.49
C ARG A 7 -9.52 -1.90 -14.66
N LEU A 8 -8.97 -0.97 -13.88
CA LEU A 8 -9.73 -0.04 -13.06
C LEU A 8 -9.72 1.34 -13.72
N LYS A 9 -10.70 2.16 -13.41
CA LYS A 9 -10.73 3.56 -13.86
C LYS A 9 -10.73 4.50 -12.66
N ALA A 10 -9.79 5.45 -12.64
CA ALA A 10 -9.72 6.52 -11.64
C ALA A 10 -9.34 7.84 -12.34
N ASP A 11 -10.10 8.89 -12.15
CA ASP A 11 -9.91 10.21 -12.77
C ASP A 11 -9.76 10.16 -14.32
N GLY A 12 -10.45 9.24 -14.97
CA GLY A 12 -10.36 9.01 -16.41
C GLY A 12 -9.15 8.19 -16.87
N LEU A 13 -8.23 7.83 -15.97
CA LEU A 13 -7.04 7.01 -16.24
C LEU A 13 -7.38 5.52 -16.12
N GLU A 14 -6.76 4.70 -16.95
CA GLU A 14 -6.80 3.26 -16.85
C GLU A 14 -5.65 2.74 -15.96
N LEU A 15 -6.00 1.98 -14.93
CA LEU A 15 -5.07 1.32 -14.02
C LEU A 15 -5.10 -0.18 -14.27
N VAL A 16 -3.94 -0.81 -14.33
CA VAL A 16 -3.80 -2.25 -14.61
C VAL A 16 -3.39 -2.99 -13.36
N GLY A 17 -4.04 -4.13 -13.12
CA GLY A 17 -3.77 -4.98 -11.95
C GLY A 17 -4.06 -6.45 -12.18
N GLU A 18 -3.86 -7.23 -11.14
CA GLU A 18 -4.15 -8.66 -11.10
C GLU A 18 -5.06 -8.97 -9.91
N LEU A 19 -6.15 -9.67 -10.18
CA LEU A 19 -7.04 -10.20 -9.16
C LEU A 19 -6.81 -11.71 -9.00
N HIS A 20 -6.44 -12.11 -7.79
CA HIS A 20 -6.22 -13.50 -7.41
C HIS A 20 -7.38 -13.99 -6.56
N ILE A 21 -8.10 -15.03 -7.00
CA ILE A 21 -9.30 -15.58 -6.35
C ILE A 21 -9.01 -16.99 -5.88
N PRO A 22 -9.21 -17.30 -4.58
CA PRO A 22 -9.08 -18.67 -4.05
C PRO A 22 -10.05 -19.64 -4.74
N SER A 23 -9.72 -20.93 -4.75
CA SER A 23 -10.65 -21.99 -5.21
C SER A 23 -11.72 -22.27 -4.15
N GLY A 24 -12.91 -22.70 -4.57
CA GLY A 24 -13.90 -23.26 -3.65
C GLY A 24 -15.24 -22.53 -3.56
N GLY A 25 -15.47 -21.44 -4.34
CA GLY A 25 -16.80 -20.82 -4.48
C GLY A 25 -17.44 -20.25 -3.21
N LYS A 26 -16.61 -19.94 -2.20
CA LYS A 26 -17.03 -19.33 -0.92
C LYS A 26 -16.78 -17.82 -0.94
N VAL A 27 -17.37 -17.12 0.03
CA VAL A 27 -17.02 -15.74 0.34
C VAL A 27 -15.68 -15.73 1.09
N HIS A 28 -14.79 -14.83 0.67
CA HIS A 28 -13.42 -14.73 1.19
C HIS A 28 -13.10 -13.33 1.68
N PRO A 29 -12.26 -13.17 2.72
CA PRO A 29 -11.75 -11.84 3.07
C PRO A 29 -10.97 -11.25 1.90
N ALA A 30 -11.05 -9.93 1.74
CA ALA A 30 -10.34 -9.20 0.70
C ALA A 30 -9.04 -8.60 1.23
N LEU A 31 -8.00 -8.64 0.40
CA LEU A 31 -6.71 -7.99 0.64
C LEU A 31 -6.31 -7.17 -0.58
N CYS A 32 -6.18 -5.86 -0.42
CA CYS A 32 -5.58 -5.00 -1.44
C CYS A 32 -4.13 -4.70 -1.06
N ILE A 33 -3.18 -5.07 -1.93
CA ILE A 33 -1.75 -4.83 -1.73
C ILE A 33 -1.32 -3.59 -2.52
N CYS A 34 -0.77 -2.61 -1.80
CA CYS A 34 -0.37 -1.30 -2.32
C CYS A 34 1.16 -1.21 -2.36
N HIS A 35 1.75 -1.19 -3.55
CA HIS A 35 3.21 -1.09 -3.73
C HIS A 35 3.76 0.28 -3.35
N GLY A 36 5.06 0.37 -3.05
CA GLY A 36 5.76 1.63 -2.78
C GLY A 36 6.08 2.44 -4.04
N ILE A 37 6.60 3.65 -3.82
CA ILE A 37 7.15 4.48 -4.92
C ILE A 37 8.38 3.77 -5.49
N PRO A 38 8.45 3.54 -6.82
CA PRO A 38 9.62 2.93 -7.44
C PRO A 38 10.87 3.80 -7.23
N ALA A 39 11.96 3.16 -6.79
CA ALA A 39 13.26 3.83 -6.63
C ALA A 39 14.19 3.65 -7.86
N ALA A 40 13.81 2.78 -8.78
CA ALA A 40 14.54 2.48 -10.02
C ALA A 40 13.55 2.16 -11.14
N PRO A 41 13.99 2.15 -12.41
CA PRO A 41 13.19 1.67 -13.53
C PRO A 41 12.64 0.27 -13.28
N SER A 42 11.50 -0.04 -13.91
CA SER A 42 10.84 -1.34 -13.79
C SER A 42 11.79 -2.47 -14.25
N ASP A 43 11.97 -3.46 -13.39
CA ASP A 43 12.64 -4.72 -13.74
C ASP A 43 11.58 -5.76 -14.11
N PRO A 44 11.48 -6.19 -15.40
CA PRO A 44 10.48 -7.14 -15.83
C PRO A 44 10.67 -8.53 -15.22
N THR A 45 11.83 -8.82 -14.62
CA THR A 45 12.11 -10.09 -13.93
C THR A 45 11.63 -10.10 -12.49
N ASP A 46 11.37 -8.93 -11.89
CA ASP A 46 10.86 -8.81 -10.52
C ASP A 46 9.36 -9.12 -10.47
N LYS A 47 9.03 -10.34 -10.08
CA LYS A 47 7.63 -10.80 -9.87
C LYS A 47 7.16 -10.66 -8.43
N GLY A 48 7.84 -9.84 -7.64
CA GLY A 48 7.66 -9.79 -6.19
C GLY A 48 6.23 -9.60 -5.70
N TYR A 49 5.45 -8.69 -6.28
CA TYR A 49 4.06 -8.48 -5.85
C TYR A 49 3.11 -9.56 -6.37
N THR A 50 3.31 -10.10 -7.57
CA THR A 50 2.53 -11.25 -8.09
C THR A 50 2.73 -12.49 -7.20
N LEU A 51 3.97 -12.82 -6.83
CA LEU A 51 4.25 -13.94 -5.92
C LEU A 51 3.65 -13.72 -4.53
N LEU A 52 3.72 -12.49 -4.04
CA LEU A 52 3.11 -12.13 -2.76
C LEU A 52 1.58 -12.28 -2.81
N ALA A 53 0.92 -11.80 -3.88
CA ALA A 53 -0.52 -11.97 -4.06
C ALA A 53 -0.93 -13.44 -4.13
N GLN A 54 -0.15 -14.28 -4.82
CA GLN A 54 -0.37 -15.73 -4.86
C GLN A 54 -0.28 -16.35 -3.46
N ARG A 55 0.70 -15.94 -2.66
CA ARG A 55 0.85 -16.42 -1.27
C ARG A 55 -0.39 -16.13 -0.42
N PHE A 56 -0.88 -14.91 -0.44
CA PHE A 56 -2.09 -14.54 0.31
C PHE A 56 -3.34 -15.18 -0.26
N CYS A 57 -3.43 -15.33 -1.59
CA CYS A 57 -4.55 -16.03 -2.22
C CYS A 57 -4.59 -17.52 -1.84
N HIS A 58 -3.44 -18.21 -1.79
CA HIS A 58 -3.37 -19.59 -1.30
C HIS A 58 -3.77 -19.71 0.17
N ALA A 59 -3.57 -18.65 0.95
CA ALA A 59 -4.00 -18.59 2.34
C ALA A 59 -5.50 -18.27 2.51
N GLY A 60 -6.25 -18.07 1.43
CA GLY A 60 -7.71 -17.90 1.43
C GLY A 60 -8.18 -16.45 1.21
N PHE A 61 -7.33 -15.48 0.94
CA PHE A 61 -7.73 -14.10 0.64
C PHE A 61 -8.01 -13.89 -0.85
N ILE A 62 -9.10 -13.21 -1.20
CA ILE A 62 -9.18 -12.56 -2.51
C ILE A 62 -8.17 -11.42 -2.49
N THR A 63 -7.16 -11.52 -3.34
CA THR A 63 -6.03 -10.58 -3.30
C THR A 63 -5.96 -9.77 -4.58
N LEU A 64 -5.96 -8.45 -4.44
CA LEU A 64 -5.76 -7.51 -5.53
C LEU A 64 -4.39 -6.86 -5.40
N ILE A 65 -3.63 -6.88 -6.48
CA ILE A 65 -2.49 -6.01 -6.72
C ILE A 65 -2.77 -5.16 -7.96
N PHE A 66 -2.31 -3.93 -7.96
CA PHE A 66 -2.45 -3.05 -9.13
C PHE A 66 -1.32 -2.03 -9.16
N ASN A 67 -1.06 -1.48 -10.31
CA ASN A 67 -0.12 -0.39 -10.48
C ASN A 67 -0.85 0.94 -10.27
N PHE A 68 -0.38 1.75 -9.34
CA PHE A 68 -0.83 3.13 -9.21
C PHE A 68 -0.51 3.95 -10.46
N ARG A 69 -1.23 5.05 -10.70
CA ARG A 69 -0.96 5.97 -11.81
C ARG A 69 0.53 6.31 -11.90
N GLY A 70 1.04 6.37 -13.10
CA GLY A 70 2.46 6.61 -13.38
C GLY A 70 3.35 5.39 -13.27
N THR A 71 2.87 4.25 -12.73
CA THR A 71 3.70 3.06 -12.53
C THR A 71 3.29 1.89 -13.42
N GLY A 72 4.23 1.02 -13.74
CA GLY A 72 4.00 -0.19 -14.52
C GLY A 72 3.23 0.08 -15.82
N LYS A 73 2.14 -0.68 -16.03
CA LYS A 73 1.26 -0.56 -17.20
C LYS A 73 0.13 0.48 -17.03
N SER A 74 -0.01 1.08 -15.85
CA SER A 74 -1.03 2.09 -15.58
C SER A 74 -0.70 3.42 -16.24
N GLU A 75 -1.75 4.14 -16.63
CA GLU A 75 -1.65 5.47 -17.23
C GLU A 75 -1.27 6.56 -16.22
N GLY A 76 -1.08 7.78 -16.71
CA GLY A 76 -0.83 8.98 -15.92
C GLY A 76 0.61 9.12 -15.42
N ASN A 77 0.76 9.96 -14.40
CA ASN A 77 2.05 10.32 -13.80
C ASN A 77 1.98 10.10 -12.29
N LEU A 78 3.14 9.94 -11.63
CA LEU A 78 3.21 9.83 -10.19
C LEU A 78 2.64 11.08 -9.52
N ASP A 79 1.47 10.91 -8.95
CA ASP A 79 0.78 11.87 -8.09
C ASP A 79 0.33 11.12 -6.84
N ILE A 80 0.99 11.39 -5.72
CA ILE A 80 0.75 10.63 -4.49
C ILE A 80 -0.67 10.86 -3.94
N LEU A 81 -1.24 12.04 -4.13
CA LEU A 81 -2.63 12.30 -3.77
C LEU A 81 -3.59 11.60 -4.76
N GLY A 82 -3.22 11.55 -6.04
CA GLY A 82 -3.90 10.74 -7.06
C GLY A 82 -3.90 9.26 -6.72
N TRP A 83 -2.82 8.72 -6.14
CA TRP A 83 -2.77 7.33 -5.66
C TRP A 83 -3.86 7.01 -4.65
N SER A 84 -4.30 7.98 -3.84
CA SER A 84 -5.42 7.75 -2.92
C SER A 84 -6.76 7.54 -3.66
N ARG A 85 -6.96 8.21 -4.80
CA ARG A 85 -8.14 8.01 -5.66
C ARG A 85 -8.04 6.70 -6.44
N ASP A 86 -6.83 6.30 -6.83
CA ASP A 86 -6.58 4.98 -7.44
C ASP A 86 -6.91 3.85 -6.46
N LEU A 87 -6.45 3.98 -5.20
CA LEU A 87 -6.78 3.02 -4.15
C LEU A 87 -8.27 2.99 -3.84
N GLN A 88 -8.94 4.15 -3.87
CA GLN A 88 -10.39 4.21 -3.71
C GLN A 88 -11.11 3.42 -4.81
N ALA A 89 -10.69 3.57 -6.08
CA ALA A 89 -11.25 2.79 -7.19
C ALA A 89 -10.98 1.28 -7.03
N ALA A 90 -9.81 0.90 -6.51
CA ALA A 90 -9.49 -0.49 -6.21
C ALA A 90 -10.36 -1.07 -5.07
N ILE A 91 -10.62 -0.28 -4.03
CA ILE A 91 -11.55 -0.64 -2.95
C ILE A 91 -12.97 -0.80 -3.50
N ASP A 92 -13.45 0.15 -4.30
CA ASP A 92 -14.78 0.10 -4.91
C ASP A 92 -14.94 -1.15 -5.78
N PHE A 93 -13.93 -1.48 -6.59
CA PHE A 93 -13.93 -2.67 -7.42
C PHE A 93 -14.04 -3.96 -6.58
N LEU A 94 -13.15 -4.13 -5.61
CA LEU A 94 -13.14 -5.32 -4.74
C LEU A 94 -14.43 -5.43 -3.93
N TYR A 95 -14.91 -4.33 -3.36
CA TYR A 95 -16.10 -4.32 -2.51
C TYR A 95 -17.37 -4.71 -3.26
N ASN A 96 -17.41 -4.52 -4.59
CA ASN A 96 -18.54 -4.90 -5.44
C ASN A 96 -18.50 -6.36 -5.91
N LEU A 97 -17.43 -7.12 -5.64
CA LEU A 97 -17.39 -8.55 -5.95
C LEU A 97 -18.27 -9.34 -4.98
N ASN A 98 -19.07 -10.26 -5.51
CA ASN A 98 -19.97 -11.10 -4.70
C ASN A 98 -19.20 -12.10 -3.83
N GLU A 99 -17.99 -12.47 -4.24
CA GLU A 99 -17.12 -13.41 -3.55
C GLU A 99 -16.37 -12.78 -2.36
N VAL A 100 -16.45 -11.45 -2.18
CA VAL A 100 -15.76 -10.74 -1.10
C VAL A 100 -16.59 -10.69 0.15
N ASP A 101 -15.99 -11.13 1.26
CA ASP A 101 -16.49 -10.85 2.62
C ASP A 101 -16.26 -9.36 2.96
N LYS A 102 -17.34 -8.62 2.96
CA LYS A 102 -17.32 -7.17 3.18
C LYS A 102 -17.01 -6.76 4.62
N THR A 103 -17.03 -7.71 5.55
CA THR A 103 -16.66 -7.47 6.95
C THR A 103 -15.15 -7.56 7.17
N HIS A 104 -14.44 -8.25 6.27
CA HIS A 104 -12.99 -8.46 6.33
C HIS A 104 -12.31 -7.91 5.07
N PHE A 105 -12.15 -6.59 5.04
CA PHE A 105 -11.50 -5.88 3.94
C PHE A 105 -10.19 -5.24 4.42
N CYS A 106 -9.05 -5.80 4.00
CA CYS A 106 -7.73 -5.47 4.52
C CYS A 106 -6.91 -4.68 3.50
N LEU A 107 -6.09 -3.73 3.97
CA LEU A 107 -5.05 -3.09 3.19
C LEU A 107 -3.67 -3.53 3.68
N LEU A 108 -2.78 -3.85 2.74
CA LEU A 108 -1.35 -4.10 2.99
C LEU A 108 -0.54 -3.14 2.13
N GLY A 109 0.02 -2.11 2.75
CA GLY A 109 0.80 -1.09 2.05
C GLY A 109 2.30 -1.18 2.32
N PHE A 110 3.10 -0.85 1.31
CA PHE A 110 4.56 -0.78 1.39
C PHE A 110 5.04 0.64 1.09
N SER A 111 5.91 1.21 1.95
CA SER A 111 6.54 2.52 1.73
C SER A 111 5.50 3.61 1.40
N GLY A 112 5.61 4.27 0.25
CA GLY A 112 4.62 5.25 -0.22
C GLY A 112 3.19 4.68 -0.34
N GLY A 113 3.05 3.40 -0.75
CA GLY A 113 1.75 2.72 -0.77
C GLY A 113 1.17 2.51 0.64
N ALA A 114 2.02 2.34 1.66
CA ALA A 114 1.59 2.30 3.05
C ALA A 114 1.04 3.66 3.52
N ALA A 115 1.68 4.76 3.11
CA ALA A 115 1.21 6.10 3.42
C ALA A 115 -0.19 6.35 2.81
N VAL A 116 -0.36 5.99 1.55
CA VAL A 116 -1.66 6.09 0.85
C VAL A 116 -2.70 5.19 1.49
N SER A 117 -2.33 3.97 1.92
CA SER A 117 -3.24 3.04 2.63
C SER A 117 -3.74 3.64 3.94
N VAL A 118 -2.87 4.26 4.75
CA VAL A 118 -3.27 4.95 5.99
C VAL A 118 -4.21 6.11 5.69
N TYR A 119 -3.88 6.96 4.72
CA TYR A 119 -4.69 8.10 4.33
C TYR A 119 -6.10 7.68 3.86
N THR A 120 -6.17 6.68 2.98
CA THR A 120 -7.43 6.18 2.43
C THR A 120 -8.26 5.48 3.50
N ALA A 121 -7.66 4.58 4.30
CA ALA A 121 -8.35 3.89 5.37
C ALA A 121 -8.89 4.85 6.45
N ALA A 122 -8.19 5.93 6.75
CA ALA A 122 -8.68 6.95 7.69
C ALA A 122 -9.96 7.64 7.22
N ARG A 123 -10.32 7.52 5.93
CA ARG A 123 -11.44 8.18 5.27
C ARG A 123 -12.49 7.21 4.72
N ASP A 124 -12.19 5.90 4.69
CA ASP A 124 -13.07 4.85 4.19
C ASP A 124 -13.28 3.78 5.27
N SER A 125 -14.48 3.74 5.83
CA SER A 125 -14.85 2.82 6.91
C SER A 125 -15.02 1.37 6.46
N ARG A 126 -15.05 1.09 5.15
CA ARG A 126 -15.10 -0.29 4.61
C ARG A 126 -13.82 -1.08 4.88
N VAL A 127 -12.69 -0.38 5.02
CA VAL A 127 -11.41 -1.01 5.39
C VAL A 127 -11.48 -1.48 6.84
N SER A 128 -11.42 -2.78 7.08
CA SER A 128 -11.55 -3.38 8.42
C SER A 128 -10.22 -3.47 9.17
N SER A 129 -9.09 -3.53 8.46
CA SER A 129 -7.75 -3.55 9.07
C SER A 129 -6.68 -3.02 8.13
N VAL A 130 -5.58 -2.51 8.70
CA VAL A 130 -4.47 -1.93 7.93
C VAL A 130 -3.14 -2.52 8.39
N VAL A 131 -2.35 -2.97 7.42
CA VAL A 131 -0.95 -3.36 7.62
C VAL A 131 -0.06 -2.41 6.82
N THR A 132 0.96 -1.87 7.47
CA THR A 132 1.96 -1.01 6.84
C THR A 132 3.34 -1.61 6.97
N CYS A 133 4.10 -1.65 5.88
CA CYS A 133 5.48 -2.11 5.84
C CYS A 133 6.39 -0.97 5.40
N ALA A 134 7.44 -0.66 6.17
CA ALA A 134 8.40 0.41 5.91
C ALA A 134 7.69 1.76 5.60
N CYS A 135 6.71 2.14 6.42
CA CYS A 135 5.87 3.31 6.21
C CYS A 135 6.58 4.58 6.68
N PRO A 136 6.70 5.63 5.82
CA PRO A 136 7.15 6.93 6.29
C PRO A 136 6.10 7.57 7.22
N ALA A 137 6.54 8.24 8.28
CA ALA A 137 5.61 9.04 9.09
C ALA A 137 5.16 10.30 8.34
N ASP A 138 6.10 10.91 7.65
CA ASP A 138 5.88 12.07 6.78
C ASP A 138 6.91 12.06 5.64
N PHE A 139 6.58 12.71 4.53
CA PHE A 139 7.48 12.81 3.38
C PHE A 139 8.46 13.98 3.46
N PRO A 140 8.09 15.16 4.01
CA PRO A 140 9.02 16.29 4.08
C PRO A 140 10.32 15.98 4.82
N SER A 141 10.27 15.13 5.85
CA SER A 141 11.49 14.73 6.58
C SER A 141 12.44 13.83 5.79
N LEU A 142 11.96 13.21 4.72
CA LEU A 142 12.76 12.35 3.83
C LEU A 142 13.40 13.14 2.68
N SER A 143 12.77 14.23 2.24
CA SER A 143 13.18 15.01 1.06
C SER A 143 14.20 16.11 1.35
N GLN A 144 14.77 16.18 2.56
CA GLN A 144 15.69 17.26 2.98
C GLN A 144 16.96 17.37 2.13
N ARG A 145 17.28 16.42 1.26
CA ARG A 145 18.50 16.36 0.44
C ARG A 145 18.30 16.66 -1.03
N GLU A 146 17.06 16.72 -1.49
CA GLU A 146 16.74 16.95 -2.92
C GLU A 146 15.77 18.12 -3.04
N THR A 147 15.94 18.94 -4.08
CA THR A 147 14.92 19.93 -4.43
C THR A 147 13.72 19.22 -5.10
N PRO A 148 12.54 19.85 -5.12
CA PRO A 148 11.38 19.31 -5.84
C PRO A 148 11.67 19.03 -7.32
N LEU A 149 12.46 19.89 -7.95
CA LEU A 149 12.86 19.73 -9.36
C LEU A 149 13.76 18.50 -9.55
N ASP A 150 14.73 18.27 -8.65
CA ASP A 150 15.58 17.09 -8.71
C ASP A 150 14.75 15.81 -8.53
N THR A 151 13.80 15.83 -7.63
CA THR A 151 12.87 14.70 -7.41
C THR A 151 12.02 14.42 -8.65
N ILE A 152 11.47 15.47 -9.29
CA ILE A 152 10.69 15.34 -10.54
C ILE A 152 11.58 14.79 -11.65
N GLN A 153 12.81 15.29 -11.79
CA GLN A 153 13.74 14.83 -12.81
C GLN A 153 14.11 13.36 -12.59
N ARG A 154 14.37 12.95 -11.37
CA ARG A 154 14.61 11.55 -11.02
C ARG A 154 13.39 10.68 -11.34
N PHE A 155 12.17 11.12 -11.04
CA PHE A 155 10.95 10.40 -11.37
C PHE A 155 10.69 10.30 -12.89
N ARG A 156 11.11 11.28 -13.67
CA ARG A 156 11.13 11.20 -15.14
C ARG A 156 12.13 10.14 -15.63
N GLN A 157 13.35 10.14 -15.06
CA GLN A 157 14.39 9.17 -15.41
C GLN A 157 13.97 7.73 -15.16
N ILE A 158 13.28 7.46 -14.06
CA ILE A 158 12.77 6.11 -13.75
C ILE A 158 11.42 5.79 -14.42
N GLY A 159 10.84 6.74 -15.16
CA GLY A 159 9.66 6.51 -15.98
C GLY A 159 8.32 6.54 -15.24
N VAL A 160 8.27 7.09 -14.00
CA VAL A 160 7.00 7.23 -13.25
C VAL A 160 6.34 8.60 -13.45
N ILE A 161 7.06 9.58 -13.98
CA ILE A 161 6.52 10.80 -14.60
C ILE A 161 6.83 10.70 -16.09
N LYS A 162 5.78 10.56 -16.91
CA LYS A 162 5.87 10.32 -18.36
C LYS A 162 5.60 11.59 -19.17
N ASP A 163 4.77 12.49 -18.65
CA ASP A 163 4.43 13.74 -19.29
C ASP A 163 5.47 14.82 -18.93
N LYS A 164 6.02 15.47 -19.96
CA LYS A 164 7.01 16.55 -19.81
C LYS A 164 6.45 17.78 -19.09
N ASP A 165 5.14 18.02 -19.19
CA ASP A 165 4.47 19.18 -18.62
C ASP A 165 3.90 18.91 -17.22
N PHE A 166 4.03 17.68 -16.71
CA PHE A 166 3.63 17.31 -15.35
C PHE A 166 4.80 17.46 -14.37
N PRO A 167 4.57 17.93 -13.14
CA PRO A 167 3.31 18.48 -12.61
C PRO A 167 3.04 19.89 -13.12
N HIS A 168 1.75 20.25 -13.29
CA HIS A 168 1.35 21.59 -13.70
C HIS A 168 1.63 22.65 -12.62
N SER A 169 1.66 22.27 -11.36
CA SER A 169 2.11 23.04 -10.20
C SER A 169 2.96 22.17 -9.30
N ILE A 170 4.20 22.59 -9.08
CA ILE A 170 5.14 21.90 -8.17
C ILE A 170 4.63 21.99 -6.74
N GLU A 171 4.15 23.14 -6.32
CA GLU A 171 3.64 23.37 -4.96
C GLU A 171 2.42 22.48 -4.64
N GLU A 172 1.50 22.31 -5.60
CA GLU A 172 0.34 21.41 -5.41
C GLU A 172 0.76 19.95 -5.35
N TRP A 173 1.71 19.56 -6.20
CA TRP A 173 2.25 18.22 -6.22
C TRP A 173 2.97 17.87 -4.89
N GLU A 174 3.79 18.77 -4.36
CA GLU A 174 4.44 18.62 -3.06
C GLU A 174 3.41 18.59 -1.91
N ARG A 175 2.39 19.48 -1.98
CA ARG A 175 1.29 19.49 -1.00
C ARG A 175 0.55 18.16 -0.97
N GLY A 176 0.51 17.43 -2.09
CA GLY A 176 -0.02 16.07 -2.16
C GLY A 176 0.70 15.13 -1.20
N PHE A 177 2.03 15.13 -1.18
CA PHE A 177 2.83 14.32 -0.25
C PHE A 177 2.61 14.73 1.21
N GLU A 178 2.55 16.02 1.47
CA GLU A 178 2.24 16.53 2.80
C GLU A 178 0.83 16.10 3.27
N THR A 179 -0.14 16.15 2.36
CA THR A 179 -1.54 15.78 2.63
C THR A 179 -1.68 14.32 3.02
N VAL A 180 -1.02 13.40 2.30
CA VAL A 180 -1.11 11.96 2.58
C VAL A 180 -0.16 11.49 3.68
N SER A 181 0.65 12.37 4.28
CA SER A 181 1.59 12.02 5.36
C SER A 181 0.90 11.29 6.51
N PRO A 182 1.25 10.03 6.81
CA PRO A 182 0.53 9.16 7.73
C PRO A 182 0.39 9.70 9.15
N ILE A 183 1.34 10.50 9.60
CA ILE A 183 1.31 11.09 10.95
C ILE A 183 0.07 11.96 11.19
N LYS A 184 -0.56 12.48 10.13
CA LYS A 184 -1.78 13.29 10.19
C LYS A 184 -3.06 12.45 10.29
N TRP A 185 -2.97 11.14 10.02
CA TRP A 185 -4.16 10.30 9.77
C TRP A 185 -4.21 9.01 10.59
N ILE A 186 -3.05 8.50 11.04
CA ILE A 186 -2.95 7.15 11.60
C ILE A 186 -3.78 6.94 12.87
N ASP A 187 -4.01 7.99 13.65
CA ASP A 187 -4.87 7.94 14.84
C ASP A 187 -6.38 7.78 14.52
N LYS A 188 -6.76 8.00 13.24
CA LYS A 188 -8.13 7.83 12.75
C LYS A 188 -8.42 6.40 12.26
N ILE A 189 -7.43 5.51 12.26
CA ILE A 189 -7.63 4.10 11.95
C ILE A 189 -8.44 3.42 13.08
N SER A 190 -8.14 3.75 14.34
CA SER A 190 -8.87 3.23 15.50
C SER A 190 -10.40 3.45 15.36
N PRO A 191 -11.23 2.47 15.78
CA PRO A 191 -10.91 1.25 16.54
C PRO A 191 -10.52 0.03 15.67
N ARG A 192 -10.19 0.22 14.41
CA ARG A 192 -9.78 -0.87 13.49
C ARG A 192 -8.34 -1.28 13.77
N PRO A 193 -8.02 -2.59 13.70
CA PRO A 193 -6.67 -3.10 13.94
C PRO A 193 -5.65 -2.52 12.96
N LEU A 194 -4.51 -2.10 13.49
CA LEU A 194 -3.36 -1.57 12.78
C LEU A 194 -2.10 -2.35 13.11
N LEU A 195 -1.40 -2.83 12.08
CA LEU A 195 -0.06 -3.41 12.22
C LEU A 195 0.95 -2.52 11.50
N LEU A 196 2.01 -2.15 12.22
CA LEU A 196 3.19 -1.50 11.67
C LEU A 196 4.33 -2.52 11.62
N VAL A 197 4.93 -2.76 10.44
CA VAL A 197 6.09 -3.64 10.26
C VAL A 197 7.25 -2.81 9.71
N HIS A 198 8.42 -2.91 10.32
CA HIS A 198 9.58 -2.12 9.90
C HIS A 198 10.88 -2.90 10.11
N GLY A 199 11.84 -2.70 9.20
CA GLY A 199 13.19 -3.23 9.34
C GLY A 199 14.09 -2.26 10.11
N ASP A 200 14.91 -2.76 11.01
CA ASP A 200 15.86 -1.91 11.74
C ASP A 200 17.08 -1.49 10.93
N ALA A 201 17.30 -2.16 9.77
CA ALA A 201 18.34 -1.82 8.80
C ALA A 201 17.78 -1.12 7.54
N ASP A 202 16.57 -0.53 7.63
CA ASP A 202 15.96 0.21 6.52
C ASP A 202 16.79 1.46 6.18
N GLU A 203 17.38 1.44 4.99
CA GLU A 203 18.27 2.49 4.49
C GLU A 203 17.56 3.70 3.88
N LEU A 204 16.25 3.59 3.62
CA LEU A 204 15.44 4.65 3.01
C LEU A 204 14.54 5.35 4.02
N ILE A 205 13.87 4.58 4.86
CA ILE A 205 12.95 5.10 5.88
C ILE A 205 13.49 4.71 7.26
N PRO A 206 14.13 5.63 7.99
CA PRO A 206 14.66 5.36 9.31
C PRO A 206 13.60 4.78 10.27
N LEU A 207 13.99 3.82 11.10
CA LEU A 207 13.12 3.15 12.08
C LEU A 207 12.34 4.12 12.97
N GLU A 208 12.87 5.33 13.18
CA GLU A 208 12.22 6.39 13.95
C GLU A 208 10.84 6.77 13.39
N HIS A 209 10.61 6.62 12.06
CA HIS A 209 9.31 6.83 11.47
C HIS A 209 8.27 5.84 12.00
N ALA A 210 8.64 4.57 12.14
CA ALA A 210 7.75 3.56 12.73
C ALA A 210 7.41 3.89 14.19
N TYR A 211 8.38 4.32 14.99
CA TYR A 211 8.14 4.73 16.36
C TYR A 211 7.25 5.97 16.47
N LYS A 212 7.43 6.97 15.60
CA LYS A 212 6.56 8.15 15.53
C LYS A 212 5.11 7.75 15.23
N LEU A 213 4.91 6.88 14.23
CA LEU A 213 3.60 6.39 13.86
C LEU A 213 2.95 5.56 14.97
N TYR A 214 3.72 4.64 15.59
CA TYR A 214 3.22 3.83 16.70
C TYR A 214 2.80 4.69 17.89
N ARG A 215 3.58 5.71 18.28
CA ARG A 215 3.21 6.63 19.35
C ARG A 215 1.94 7.42 19.04
N LYS A 216 1.72 7.81 17.77
CA LYS A 216 0.56 8.60 17.33
C LYS A 216 -0.70 7.76 17.16
N ALA A 217 -0.58 6.50 16.70
CA ALA A 217 -1.70 5.59 16.51
C ALA A 217 -2.41 5.29 17.84
N LYS A 218 -3.73 5.05 17.76
CA LYS A 218 -4.57 4.58 18.87
C LYS A 218 -4.79 3.08 18.79
N GLU A 219 -5.23 2.47 19.90
CA GLU A 219 -5.54 1.04 19.98
C GLU A 219 -6.75 0.66 19.07
N PRO A 220 -6.79 -0.60 18.59
CA PRO A 220 -5.77 -1.65 18.71
C PRO A 220 -4.64 -1.47 17.68
N LYS A 221 -3.41 -1.48 18.14
CA LYS A 221 -2.21 -1.32 17.30
C LYS A 221 -1.10 -2.27 17.70
N GLU A 222 -0.28 -2.65 16.74
CA GLU A 222 0.89 -3.49 16.96
C GLU A 222 2.09 -2.97 16.15
N LEU A 223 3.29 -3.07 16.71
CA LEU A 223 4.55 -2.75 16.02
C LEU A 223 5.43 -3.99 16.01
N LYS A 224 5.81 -4.43 14.82
CA LYS A 224 6.76 -5.52 14.59
C LYS A 224 8.03 -5.00 13.95
N ILE A 225 9.15 -5.09 14.65
CA ILE A 225 10.48 -4.80 14.10
C ILE A 225 11.09 -6.11 13.60
N ILE A 226 11.62 -6.11 12.38
CA ILE A 226 12.30 -7.24 11.76
C ILE A 226 13.81 -6.93 11.75
N LEU A 227 14.56 -7.68 12.55
CA LEU A 227 15.99 -7.47 12.74
C LEU A 227 16.77 -7.74 11.45
N GLY A 228 17.65 -6.83 11.08
CA GLY A 228 18.49 -6.89 9.88
C GLY A 228 17.74 -6.64 8.56
N ALA A 229 16.42 -6.47 8.60
CA ALA A 229 15.65 -6.25 7.40
C ALA A 229 15.84 -4.83 6.84
N ARG A 230 15.97 -4.76 5.51
CA ARG A 230 16.13 -3.54 4.74
C ARG A 230 14.78 -3.03 4.23
N HIS A 231 14.79 -1.97 3.42
CA HIS A 231 13.56 -1.30 2.95
C HIS A 231 12.59 -2.21 2.18
N LYS A 232 13.08 -3.16 1.38
CA LYS A 232 12.23 -4.04 0.54
C LYS A 232 11.55 -5.13 1.38
N MET A 233 10.72 -4.74 2.35
CA MET A 233 10.04 -5.61 3.32
C MET A 233 9.25 -6.77 2.66
N ARG A 234 8.76 -6.59 1.42
CA ARG A 234 8.05 -7.65 0.68
C ARG A 234 8.90 -8.88 0.38
N LEU A 235 10.24 -8.73 0.42
CA LEU A 235 11.20 -9.82 0.19
C LEU A 235 11.65 -10.49 1.50
N GLU A 236 11.30 -9.93 2.64
CA GLU A 236 11.64 -10.46 3.95
C GLU A 236 10.63 -11.54 4.36
N GLU A 237 11.07 -12.80 4.31
CA GLU A 237 10.21 -13.95 4.62
C GLU A 237 9.60 -13.86 6.03
N ALA A 238 10.40 -13.49 7.04
CA ALA A 238 9.93 -13.34 8.41
C ALA A 238 8.85 -12.25 8.55
N ALA A 239 8.98 -11.16 7.79
CA ALA A 239 7.98 -10.09 7.78
C ALA A 239 6.67 -10.57 7.15
N MET A 240 6.75 -11.21 5.98
CA MET A 240 5.55 -11.64 5.25
C MET A 240 4.85 -12.83 5.92
N ALA A 241 5.58 -13.72 6.59
CA ALA A 241 4.99 -14.76 7.43
C ALA A 241 4.21 -14.15 8.61
N PHE A 242 4.83 -13.21 9.33
CA PHE A 242 4.17 -12.52 10.45
C PHE A 242 2.91 -11.76 10.00
N VAL A 243 2.99 -11.03 8.89
CA VAL A 243 1.84 -10.30 8.31
C VAL A 243 0.70 -11.26 7.96
N LEU A 244 1.03 -12.39 7.33
CA LEU A 244 0.03 -13.41 6.96
C LEU A 244 -0.68 -13.99 8.19
N ASP A 245 0.08 -14.36 9.21
CA ASP A 245 -0.49 -14.92 10.45
C ASP A 245 -1.34 -13.88 11.19
N TRP A 246 -0.89 -12.63 11.23
CA TRP A 246 -1.62 -11.52 11.81
C TRP A 246 -2.96 -11.26 11.11
N LEU A 247 -3.01 -11.29 9.78
CA LEU A 247 -4.23 -11.13 8.98
C LEU A 247 -5.15 -12.35 9.15
N LYS A 248 -4.61 -13.57 9.13
CA LYS A 248 -5.40 -14.79 9.32
C LYS A 248 -6.09 -14.83 10.68
N ALA A 249 -5.41 -14.42 11.74
CA ALA A 249 -5.98 -14.36 13.07
C ALA A 249 -7.19 -13.42 13.18
N ARG A 250 -7.31 -12.43 12.29
CA ARG A 250 -8.37 -11.42 12.28
C ARG A 250 -9.50 -11.70 11.28
N CYS A 251 -9.20 -12.48 10.25
CA CYS A 251 -10.15 -12.71 9.16
C CYS A 251 -10.75 -14.12 9.15
N PHE A 252 -10.13 -15.11 9.83
CA PHE A 252 -10.58 -16.49 9.80
C PHE A 252 -10.88 -17.09 11.19
N PHE A 253 -10.44 -16.42 12.24
CA PHE A 253 -10.76 -16.86 13.59
C PHE A 253 -11.75 -15.86 14.20
N GLU A 254 -13.01 -16.28 14.34
CA GLU A 254 -13.95 -15.56 15.21
C GLU A 254 -13.31 -15.51 16.60
N ALA A 255 -13.27 -14.32 17.20
CA ALA A 255 -12.93 -14.22 18.61
C ALA A 255 -13.90 -15.11 19.38
N ILE A 256 -13.38 -16.17 20.00
CA ILE A 256 -14.14 -16.95 20.98
C ILE A 256 -14.47 -15.95 22.10
N SER A 257 -15.69 -15.44 22.02
CA SER A 257 -16.27 -14.50 22.99
C SER A 257 -16.57 -15.22 24.32
#